data_78a32a0a8694391745d7cf0674f654ea
#
_entry.id   78a32a0a8694391745d7cf0674f654ea
#
_cell.length_a   1.000
_cell.length_b   1.000
_cell.length_c   1.000
_cell.angle_alpha   90.00
_cell.angle_beta   90.00
_cell.angle_gamma   90.00
#
_symmetry.space_group_name_H-M   'P 1'
#
loop_
_entity.id
_entity.type
_entity.pdbx_description
1 polymer ?
#
loop_
_entity_poly.entity_id
_entity_poly.type
_entity_poly.pdbx_seq_one_letter_code
_entity_poly.pdbx_strand_id
1 'polypeptide(L)'
;LIRYMDVSETLANRIQNNLNDFFNYKQFCELLKTRELTQTRINRALLHIMLGLKKNNVREYMENGGHFYAKLLGFRKDRQDLLSIIAKKSALPLLTRLSDTDSISEIGQKMLRHDILASNLYQSVITDKYKTAFRNEYKQPMLKI
;
A
#
# COMPACT_ATOMS: atom_id res chain seq x y z
N LEU A 1 9.77 3.63 16.79
CA LEU A 1 9.00 2.69 15.94
C LEU A 1 7.51 2.65 16.29
N ILE A 2 7.10 2.93 17.53
CA ILE A 2 5.71 2.83 18.02
C ILE A 2 4.69 3.68 17.26
N ARG A 3 5.13 4.71 16.53
CA ARG A 3 4.28 5.57 15.68
C ARG A 3 3.73 4.86 14.44
N TYR A 4 4.36 3.76 14.01
CA TYR A 4 3.91 3.02 12.82
C TYR A 4 2.71 2.11 13.15
N MET A 5 1.88 1.87 12.13
CA MET A 5 0.70 1.02 12.24
C MET A 5 1.10 -0.41 12.64
N ASP A 6 0.30 -1.06 13.49
CA ASP A 6 0.53 -2.42 14.03
C ASP A 6 1.81 -2.62 14.86
N VAL A 7 2.59 -1.57 15.12
CA VAL A 7 3.77 -1.67 15.98
C VAL A 7 3.38 -1.37 17.42
N SER A 8 3.40 -2.41 18.28
CA SER A 8 3.30 -2.28 19.72
C SER A 8 4.64 -1.87 20.33
N GLU A 9 4.61 -1.39 21.57
CA GLU A 9 5.82 -1.08 22.33
C GLU A 9 6.72 -2.30 22.49
N THR A 10 6.12 -3.44 22.84
CA THR A 10 6.82 -4.73 22.95
C THR A 10 7.54 -5.10 21.65
N LEU A 11 6.87 -4.97 20.50
CA LEU A 11 7.48 -5.27 19.21
C LEU A 11 8.58 -4.25 18.86
N ALA A 12 8.36 -2.96 19.15
CA ALA A 12 9.36 -1.91 18.90
C ALA A 12 10.66 -2.18 19.66
N ASN A 13 10.55 -2.52 20.95
CA ASN A 13 11.70 -2.84 21.80
C ASN A 13 12.43 -4.11 21.31
N ARG A 14 11.67 -5.16 20.92
CA ARG A 14 12.29 -6.37 20.37
C ARG A 14 13.03 -6.10 19.06
N ILE A 15 12.47 -5.28 18.17
CA ILE A 15 13.16 -4.89 16.92
C ILE A 15 14.45 -4.16 17.26
N GLN A 16 14.43 -3.17 18.16
CA GLN A 16 15.61 -2.39 18.52
C GLN A 16 16.71 -3.27 19.17
N ASN A 17 16.32 -4.16 20.07
CA ASN A 17 17.27 -5.02 20.78
C ASN A 17 17.92 -6.10 19.90
N ASN A 18 17.26 -6.51 18.80
CA ASN A 18 17.75 -7.55 17.91
C ASN A 18 18.18 -7.02 16.52
N LEU A 19 18.23 -5.70 16.34
CA LEU A 19 18.56 -5.13 15.03
C LEU A 19 19.99 -5.48 14.57
N ASN A 20 20.92 -5.53 15.50
CA ASN A 20 22.32 -5.87 15.22
C ASN A 20 22.51 -7.37 14.91
N ASP A 21 21.54 -8.21 15.27
CA ASP A 21 21.55 -9.64 15.00
C ASP A 21 20.81 -10.00 13.71
N PHE A 22 20.42 -9.00 12.93
CA PHE A 22 19.76 -9.20 11.64
C PHE A 22 20.72 -9.84 10.64
N PHE A 23 20.36 -11.02 10.17
CA PHE A 23 21.08 -11.72 9.10
C PHE A 23 20.20 -11.89 7.84
N ASN A 24 18.96 -12.33 8.00
CA ASN A 24 17.97 -12.39 6.93
C ASN A 24 16.55 -12.27 7.51
N TYR A 25 15.58 -12.05 6.63
CA TYR A 25 14.20 -11.80 7.02
C TYR A 25 13.58 -12.93 7.86
N LYS A 26 13.80 -14.18 7.47
CA LYS A 26 13.22 -15.35 8.17
C LYS A 26 13.78 -15.47 9.58
N GLN A 27 15.09 -15.42 9.72
CA GLN A 27 15.80 -15.45 11.01
C GLN A 27 15.37 -14.28 11.92
N PHE A 28 15.30 -13.07 11.36
CA PHE A 28 14.89 -11.91 12.13
C PHE A 28 13.44 -12.03 12.64
N CYS A 29 12.52 -12.52 11.81
CA CYS A 29 11.15 -12.78 12.26
C CYS A 29 11.09 -13.81 13.40
N GLU A 30 11.93 -14.86 13.38
CA GLU A 30 12.00 -15.84 14.48
C GLU A 30 12.53 -15.20 15.78
N LEU A 31 13.51 -14.30 15.71
CA LEU A 31 13.98 -13.53 16.88
C LEU A 31 12.88 -12.64 17.49
N LEU A 32 12.03 -12.07 16.65
CA LEU A 32 10.94 -11.20 17.10
C LEU A 32 9.74 -11.97 17.65
N LYS A 33 9.59 -13.23 17.27
CA LYS A 33 8.41 -14.06 17.58
C LYS A 33 8.24 -14.33 19.06
N THR A 34 7.00 -14.30 19.53
CA THR A 34 6.58 -14.70 20.87
C THR A 34 5.20 -15.36 20.79
N ARG A 35 4.66 -15.82 21.92
CA ARG A 35 3.30 -16.34 21.98
C ARG A 35 2.26 -15.33 21.49
N GLU A 36 2.47 -14.03 21.76
CA GLU A 36 1.55 -12.95 21.39
C GLU A 36 1.92 -12.29 20.05
N LEU A 37 3.19 -12.29 19.69
CA LEU A 37 3.71 -11.73 18.43
C LEU A 37 3.85 -12.85 17.41
N THR A 38 2.74 -13.14 16.72
CA THR A 38 2.72 -14.15 15.65
C THR A 38 3.46 -13.64 14.41
N GLN A 39 3.89 -14.57 13.54
CA GLN A 39 4.56 -14.25 12.28
C GLN A 39 3.77 -13.24 11.44
N THR A 40 2.45 -13.41 11.34
CA THR A 40 1.57 -12.52 10.57
C THR A 40 1.56 -11.09 11.13
N ARG A 41 1.52 -10.95 12.46
CA ARG A 41 1.58 -9.61 13.10
C ARG A 41 2.93 -8.93 12.86
N ILE A 42 4.02 -9.69 12.98
CA ILE A 42 5.38 -9.18 12.71
C ILE A 42 5.48 -8.75 11.24
N ASN A 43 5.07 -9.58 10.30
CA ASN A 43 5.12 -9.28 8.88
C ASN A 43 4.34 -7.99 8.54
N ARG A 44 3.13 -7.84 9.07
CA ARG A 44 2.32 -6.63 8.86
C ARG A 44 2.99 -5.39 9.43
N ALA A 45 3.50 -5.47 10.67
CA ALA A 45 4.19 -4.35 11.30
C ALA A 45 5.44 -3.93 10.53
N LEU A 46 6.27 -4.89 10.11
CA LEU A 46 7.47 -4.61 9.30
C LEU A 46 7.10 -3.99 7.95
N LEU A 47 6.04 -4.49 7.29
CA LEU A 47 5.54 -3.91 6.04
C LEU A 47 5.05 -2.47 6.24
N HIS A 48 4.32 -2.18 7.32
CA HIS A 48 3.88 -0.81 7.63
C HIS A 48 5.05 0.14 7.92
N ILE A 49 6.12 -0.35 8.55
CA ILE A 49 7.36 0.43 8.71
C ILE A 49 7.99 0.74 7.35
N MET A 50 8.11 -0.26 6.47
CA MET A 50 8.68 -0.09 5.12
C MET A 50 7.88 0.89 4.26
N LEU A 51 6.55 0.84 4.37
CA LEU A 51 5.66 1.76 3.65
C LEU A 51 5.55 3.14 4.31
N GLY A 52 6.15 3.35 5.47
CA GLY A 52 6.04 4.61 6.21
C GLY A 52 4.65 4.88 6.79
N LEU A 53 3.77 3.86 6.88
CA LEU A 53 2.38 4.00 7.29
C LEU A 53 2.28 4.18 8.80
N LYS A 54 1.95 5.38 9.25
CA LYS A 54 1.82 5.75 10.66
C LYS A 54 0.37 5.60 11.14
N LYS A 55 0.20 5.39 12.45
CA LYS A 55 -1.13 5.34 13.11
C LYS A 55 -1.96 6.59 12.83
N ASN A 56 -1.31 7.77 12.84
CA ASN A 56 -1.99 9.04 12.55
C ASN A 56 -2.49 9.13 11.11
N ASN A 57 -1.75 8.57 10.12
CA ASN A 57 -2.23 8.53 8.73
C ASN A 57 -3.52 7.70 8.63
N VAL A 58 -3.54 6.52 9.25
CA VAL A 58 -4.73 5.65 9.22
C VAL A 58 -5.91 6.32 9.93
N ARG A 59 -5.67 6.97 11.09
CA ARG A 59 -6.72 7.72 11.80
C ARG A 59 -7.27 8.84 10.92
N GLU A 60 -6.40 9.68 10.32
CA GLU A 60 -6.79 10.76 9.41
C GLU A 60 -7.65 10.22 8.25
N TYR A 61 -7.28 9.08 7.66
CA TYR A 61 -8.05 8.46 6.58
C TYR A 61 -9.44 8.02 7.07
N MET A 62 -9.54 7.36 8.20
CA MET A 62 -10.82 6.87 8.75
C MET A 62 -11.76 8.01 9.16
N GLU A 63 -11.23 9.06 9.79
CA GLU A 63 -12.00 10.24 10.20
C GLU A 63 -12.56 11.02 9.00
N ASN A 64 -11.92 10.91 7.83
CA ASN A 64 -12.36 11.55 6.59
C ASN A 64 -13.08 10.59 5.62
N GLY A 65 -13.67 9.51 6.15
CA GLY A 65 -14.54 8.59 5.41
C GLY A 65 -13.85 7.39 4.77
N GLY A 66 -12.52 7.34 4.72
CA GLY A 66 -11.75 6.16 4.30
C GLY A 66 -11.74 5.83 2.80
N HIS A 67 -12.62 6.45 2.02
CA HIS A 67 -12.78 6.22 0.57
C HIS A 67 -12.65 7.53 -0.19
N PHE A 68 -11.57 7.71 -0.93
CA PHE A 68 -11.25 8.98 -1.59
C PHE A 68 -11.29 8.92 -3.10
N TYR A 69 -11.18 7.73 -3.68
CA TYR A 69 -11.17 7.50 -5.13
C TYR A 69 -11.49 6.04 -5.45
N ALA A 70 -11.86 5.80 -6.68
CA ALA A 70 -11.92 4.47 -7.29
C ALA A 70 -10.90 4.41 -8.43
N LYS A 71 -9.97 3.45 -8.39
CA LYS A 71 -8.96 3.26 -9.44
C LYS A 71 -9.47 2.26 -10.48
N LEU A 72 -9.55 2.68 -11.74
CA LEU A 72 -9.93 1.82 -12.85
C LEU A 72 -8.73 0.94 -13.25
N LEU A 73 -8.82 -0.36 -13.00
CA LEU A 73 -7.78 -1.32 -13.35
C LEU A 73 -7.94 -1.85 -14.78
N GLY A 74 -9.16 -1.96 -15.27
CA GLY A 74 -9.47 -2.43 -16.61
C GLY A 74 -10.95 -2.43 -16.91
N PHE A 75 -11.30 -2.68 -18.16
CA PHE A 75 -12.67 -2.75 -18.63
C PHE A 75 -12.78 -3.63 -19.88
N ARG A 76 -14.01 -4.12 -20.15
CA ARG A 76 -14.32 -4.82 -21.40
C ARG A 76 -14.53 -3.81 -22.53
N LYS A 77 -13.95 -4.08 -23.70
CA LYS A 77 -14.04 -3.20 -24.87
C LYS A 77 -15.47 -2.95 -25.32
N ASP A 78 -16.32 -4.00 -25.25
CA ASP A 78 -17.75 -3.95 -25.62
C ASP A 78 -18.61 -3.14 -24.62
N ARG A 79 -18.03 -2.65 -23.51
CA ARG A 79 -18.70 -1.90 -22.44
C ARG A 79 -18.05 -0.56 -22.13
N GLN A 80 -17.35 0.01 -23.08
CA GLN A 80 -16.68 1.30 -22.91
C GLN A 80 -17.67 2.44 -22.61
N ASP A 81 -18.89 2.35 -23.10
CA ASP A 81 -19.99 3.28 -22.83
C ASP A 81 -20.28 3.44 -21.32
N LEU A 82 -20.17 2.36 -20.54
CA LEU A 82 -20.40 2.38 -19.10
C LEU A 82 -19.41 3.27 -18.35
N LEU A 83 -18.19 3.46 -18.83
CA LEU A 83 -17.19 4.30 -18.17
C LEU A 83 -17.66 5.74 -18.02
N SER A 84 -18.29 6.30 -19.06
CA SER A 84 -18.83 7.65 -19.03
C SER A 84 -19.99 7.79 -18.04
N ILE A 85 -20.81 6.76 -17.92
CA ILE A 85 -21.94 6.71 -16.99
C ILE A 85 -21.42 6.59 -15.55
N ILE A 86 -20.46 5.69 -15.31
CA ILE A 86 -19.84 5.50 -14.00
C ILE A 86 -19.15 6.78 -13.55
N ALA A 87 -18.34 7.39 -14.41
CA ALA A 87 -17.64 8.63 -14.07
C ALA A 87 -18.60 9.79 -13.69
N LYS A 88 -19.78 9.86 -14.31
CA LYS A 88 -20.79 10.89 -14.04
C LYS A 88 -21.63 10.59 -12.78
N LYS A 89 -21.86 9.32 -12.46
CA LYS A 89 -22.77 8.90 -11.37
C LYS A 89 -22.04 8.40 -10.11
N SER A 90 -20.74 8.19 -10.18
CA SER A 90 -19.96 7.75 -9.03
C SER A 90 -19.90 8.83 -7.94
N ALA A 91 -20.14 8.42 -6.71
CA ALA A 91 -19.94 9.28 -5.54
C ALA A 91 -18.46 9.56 -5.26
N LEU A 92 -17.55 8.76 -5.84
CA LEU A 92 -16.11 8.90 -5.69
C LEU A 92 -15.49 9.27 -7.03
N PRO A 93 -14.42 10.09 -7.05
CA PRO A 93 -13.63 10.33 -8.26
C PRO A 93 -13.11 9.03 -8.86
N LEU A 94 -13.31 8.83 -10.15
CA LEU A 94 -12.81 7.67 -10.89
C LEU A 94 -11.45 8.02 -11.51
N LEU A 95 -10.38 7.43 -10.99
CA LEU A 95 -9.04 7.58 -11.55
C LEU A 95 -8.84 6.62 -12.71
N THR A 96 -8.75 7.16 -13.91
CA THR A 96 -8.41 6.41 -15.12
C THR A 96 -6.90 6.44 -15.39
N ARG A 97 -6.21 7.46 -14.87
CA ARG A 97 -4.76 7.61 -14.87
C ARG A 97 -4.31 8.08 -13.48
N LEU A 98 -3.19 7.59 -13.03
CA LEU A 98 -2.63 8.00 -11.72
C LEU A 98 -2.09 9.44 -11.71
N SER A 99 -1.95 10.07 -12.87
CA SER A 99 -1.61 11.49 -13.01
C SER A 99 -2.78 12.42 -12.76
N ASP A 100 -4.03 11.93 -12.89
CA ASP A 100 -5.25 12.74 -12.81
C ASP A 100 -5.66 12.94 -11.34
N THR A 101 -4.80 13.59 -10.57
CA THR A 101 -4.96 13.77 -9.11
C THR A 101 -5.79 14.99 -8.73
N ASP A 102 -6.07 15.90 -9.66
CA ASP A 102 -6.77 17.14 -9.38
C ASP A 102 -8.23 16.94 -8.94
N SER A 103 -8.80 15.78 -9.26
CA SER A 103 -10.17 15.41 -8.89
C SER A 103 -10.29 14.84 -7.47
N ILE A 104 -9.18 14.57 -6.77
CA ILE A 104 -9.18 13.96 -5.44
C ILE A 104 -8.66 14.95 -4.38
N SER A 105 -9.22 14.82 -3.17
CA SER A 105 -8.81 15.65 -2.03
C SER A 105 -7.32 15.46 -1.69
N GLU A 106 -6.75 16.42 -0.97
CA GLU A 106 -5.35 16.34 -0.51
C GLU A 106 -5.08 15.06 0.31
N ILE A 107 -6.04 14.65 1.16
CA ILE A 107 -5.96 13.40 1.93
C ILE A 107 -5.99 12.20 0.99
N GLY A 108 -6.86 12.22 -0.01
CA GLY A 108 -6.90 11.19 -1.05
C GLY A 108 -5.59 11.07 -1.84
N GLN A 109 -4.95 12.20 -2.13
CA GLN A 109 -3.62 12.20 -2.77
C GLN A 109 -2.54 11.62 -1.85
N LYS A 110 -2.61 11.87 -0.54
CA LYS A 110 -1.71 11.22 0.44
C LYS A 110 -1.90 9.69 0.44
N MET A 111 -3.14 9.22 0.44
CA MET A 111 -3.46 7.79 0.36
C MET A 111 -2.97 7.19 -0.96
N LEU A 112 -3.19 7.86 -2.09
CA LEU A 112 -2.74 7.40 -3.40
C LEU A 112 -1.21 7.25 -3.47
N ARG A 113 -0.45 8.15 -2.84
CA ARG A 113 1.02 8.02 -2.76
C ARG A 113 1.46 6.75 -2.02
N HIS A 114 0.78 6.38 -0.92
CA HIS A 114 1.08 5.12 -0.23
C HIS A 114 0.71 3.90 -1.07
N ASP A 115 -0.41 3.95 -1.80
CA ASP A 115 -0.86 2.88 -2.70
C ASP A 115 0.15 2.65 -3.83
N ILE A 116 0.61 3.73 -4.47
CA ILE A 116 1.64 3.68 -5.52
C ILE A 116 2.97 3.15 -4.97
N LEU A 117 3.38 3.61 -3.78
CA LEU A 117 4.60 3.12 -3.14
C LEU A 117 4.52 1.61 -2.86
N ALA A 118 3.38 1.13 -2.37
CA ALA A 118 3.15 -0.29 -2.13
C ALA A 118 3.22 -1.11 -3.43
N SER A 119 2.58 -0.65 -4.50
CA SER A 119 2.63 -1.28 -5.81
C SER A 119 4.05 -1.33 -6.38
N ASN A 120 4.78 -0.22 -6.30
CA ASN A 120 6.16 -0.14 -6.80
C ASN A 120 7.11 -1.02 -5.98
N LEU A 121 6.94 -1.09 -4.65
CA LEU A 121 7.70 -2.00 -3.79
C LEU A 121 7.45 -3.46 -4.19
N TYR A 122 6.20 -3.85 -4.39
CA TYR A 122 5.85 -5.18 -4.87
C TYR A 122 6.49 -5.47 -6.23
N GLN A 123 6.40 -4.55 -7.19
CA GLN A 123 7.00 -4.70 -8.51
C GLN A 123 8.53 -4.81 -8.45
N SER A 124 9.20 -4.11 -7.53
CA SER A 124 10.66 -4.24 -7.36
C SER A 124 11.05 -5.64 -6.92
N VAL A 125 10.27 -6.24 -6.00
CA VAL A 125 10.49 -7.64 -5.56
C VAL A 125 10.24 -8.63 -6.69
N ILE A 126 9.18 -8.45 -7.48
CA ILE A 126 8.87 -9.29 -8.65
C ILE A 126 9.98 -9.19 -9.70
N THR A 127 10.44 -7.97 -9.99
CA THR A 127 11.54 -7.70 -10.92
C THR A 127 12.81 -8.45 -10.50
N ASP A 128 13.19 -8.38 -9.23
CA ASP A 128 14.38 -9.08 -8.73
C ASP A 128 14.19 -10.61 -8.75
N LYS A 129 13.07 -11.09 -8.27
CA LYS A 129 12.78 -12.52 -8.15
C LYS A 129 12.73 -13.24 -9.50
N TYR A 130 12.09 -12.62 -10.49
CA TYR A 130 11.83 -13.24 -11.80
C TYR A 130 12.69 -12.66 -12.92
N LYS A 131 13.60 -11.72 -12.60
CA LYS A 131 14.49 -11.05 -13.56
C LYS A 131 13.72 -10.42 -14.74
N THR A 132 12.56 -9.85 -14.45
CA THR A 132 11.70 -9.16 -15.40
C THR A 132 11.95 -7.65 -15.37
N ALA A 133 11.47 -6.92 -16.39
CA ALA A 133 11.56 -5.46 -16.37
C ALA A 133 10.68 -4.86 -15.27
N PHE A 134 11.20 -3.84 -14.58
CA PHE A 134 10.44 -3.06 -13.60
C PHE A 134 9.29 -2.30 -14.27
N ARG A 135 8.07 -2.51 -13.76
CA ARG A 135 6.87 -1.83 -14.24
C ARG A 135 6.43 -0.81 -13.20
N ASN A 136 6.76 0.45 -13.44
CA ASN A 136 6.30 1.53 -12.59
C ASN A 136 4.77 1.66 -12.66
N GLU A 137 4.11 1.83 -11.52
CA GLU A 137 2.66 1.91 -11.42
C GLU A 137 2.05 3.03 -12.28
N TYR A 138 2.72 4.19 -12.40
CA TYR A 138 2.29 5.29 -13.28
C TYR A 138 2.29 4.94 -14.76
N LYS A 139 3.07 3.96 -15.19
CA LYS A 139 3.23 3.55 -16.60
C LYS A 139 2.40 2.30 -16.95
N GLN A 140 1.67 1.73 -15.99
CA GLN A 140 0.83 0.58 -16.27
C GLN A 140 -0.44 1.02 -17.01
N PRO A 141 -0.67 0.52 -18.24
CA PRO A 141 -1.90 0.84 -18.97
C PRO A 141 -3.08 0.09 -18.32
N MET A 142 -4.27 0.70 -18.44
CA MET A 142 -5.51 -0.02 -18.11
C MET A 142 -5.66 -1.26 -19.00
N LEU A 143 -6.10 -2.35 -18.40
CA LEU A 143 -6.40 -3.58 -19.14
C LEU A 143 -7.68 -3.38 -19.97
N LYS A 144 -7.57 -3.64 -21.27
CA LYS A 144 -8.72 -3.68 -22.19
C LYS A 144 -8.93 -5.13 -22.62
N ILE A 145 -9.96 -5.73 -22.07
CA ILE A 145 -10.32 -7.14 -22.31
C ILE A 145 -11.37 -7.23 -23.40
#